data_9132d8d36d593d9cc554dcb90878122b
#
_entry.id   9132d8d36d593d9cc554dcb90878122b
#
_cell.length_a   1.000
_cell.length_b   1.000
_cell.length_c   1.000
_cell.angle_alpha   90.00
_cell.angle_beta   90.00
_cell.angle_gamma   90.00
#
_symmetry.space_group_name_H-M   'P 1'
#
loop_
_entity.id
_entity.type
_entity.pdbx_description
1 polymer ?
#
loop_
_entity_poly.entity_id
_entity_poly.type
_entity_poly.pdbx_seq_one_letter_code
_entity_poly.pdbx_strand_id
1 'polypeptide(L)'
;MIGFIALSASSILFSIAFDVSYAQTEIDSTGERIESANDTFTSALDLFVVPETVGGYGVYEEHPSTFSPGEDIVLYVEPVGFSHEPVRATLPGNETLYLMNFTADVVISDTVGNVLGGFQDLPISQIVSHHQNKEINLVITLSQSAPFPEGDYRLLYTIHDEPSGNTFEIAKAANITSENG
;
A
#
# COMPACT_ATOMS: atom_id res chain seq x y z
N MET A 1 -54.13 26.93 12.12
CA MET A 1 -53.01 27.53 11.41
C MET A 1 -51.81 26.65 11.60
N ILE A 2 -51.61 25.70 10.70
CA ILE A 2 -50.57 24.62 10.81
C ILE A 2 -49.48 24.95 9.83
N GLY A 3 -48.30 25.32 10.35
CA GLY A 3 -47.14 25.63 9.54
C GLY A 3 -46.39 24.37 9.12
N PHE A 4 -46.29 24.16 7.82
CA PHE A 4 -45.42 23.14 7.23
C PHE A 4 -43.97 23.68 7.14
N ILE A 5 -43.05 22.99 7.81
CA ILE A 5 -41.60 23.21 7.62
C ILE A 5 -41.15 22.24 6.52
N ALA A 6 -40.74 22.78 5.39
CA ALA A 6 -40.13 22.01 4.31
C ALA A 6 -38.64 21.81 4.61
N LEU A 7 -38.24 20.55 4.79
CA LEU A 7 -36.84 20.16 4.92
C LEU A 7 -36.27 19.93 3.52
N SER A 8 -35.39 20.84 3.06
CA SER A 8 -34.69 20.69 1.79
C SER A 8 -33.46 19.77 1.99
N ALA A 9 -33.53 18.60 1.41
CA ALA A 9 -32.36 17.71 1.31
C ALA A 9 -31.41 18.24 0.23
N SER A 10 -30.25 18.75 0.65
CA SER A 10 -29.16 19.12 -0.26
C SER A 10 -28.34 17.89 -0.61
N SER A 11 -28.53 17.38 -1.81
CA SER A 11 -27.72 16.29 -2.36
C SER A 11 -26.37 16.83 -2.78
N ILE A 12 -25.32 16.54 -2.04
CA ILE A 12 -23.95 16.80 -2.44
C ILE A 12 -23.54 15.67 -3.38
N LEU A 13 -23.51 15.95 -4.69
CA LEU A 13 -22.91 15.09 -5.70
C LEU A 13 -21.38 15.22 -5.60
N PHE A 14 -20.72 14.18 -5.07
CA PHE A 14 -19.28 14.05 -5.14
C PHE A 14 -18.94 13.50 -6.53
N SER A 15 -18.49 14.38 -7.43
CA SER A 15 -17.90 13.97 -8.70
C SER A 15 -16.45 13.56 -8.47
N ILE A 16 -16.16 12.27 -8.51
CA ILE A 16 -14.79 11.76 -8.57
C ILE A 16 -14.36 11.89 -10.04
N ALA A 17 -13.53 12.87 -10.33
CA ALA A 17 -12.85 12.97 -11.61
C ALA A 17 -11.67 12.01 -11.60
N PHE A 18 -11.72 10.96 -12.43
CA PHE A 18 -10.54 10.15 -12.73
C PHE A 18 -9.68 10.92 -13.72
N ASP A 19 -8.55 11.47 -13.25
CA ASP A 19 -7.51 11.98 -14.12
C ASP A 19 -6.75 10.79 -14.70
N VAL A 20 -7.06 10.46 -15.96
CA VAL A 20 -6.27 9.49 -16.73
C VAL A 20 -5.06 10.24 -17.27
N SER A 21 -3.94 10.16 -16.57
CA SER A 21 -2.65 10.67 -17.05
C SER A 21 -2.16 9.82 -18.22
N TYR A 22 -2.25 10.37 -19.43
CA TYR A 22 -1.59 9.76 -20.59
C TYR A 22 -0.11 10.09 -20.55
N ALA A 23 0.73 9.06 -20.55
CA ALA A 23 2.18 9.20 -20.70
C ALA A 23 2.48 9.91 -22.05
N GLN A 24 3.03 11.10 -22.00
CA GLN A 24 3.55 11.78 -23.21
C GLN A 24 4.91 11.13 -23.55
N THR A 25 4.98 10.56 -24.75
CA THR A 25 6.25 10.06 -25.30
C THR A 25 7.02 11.26 -25.87
N GLU A 26 8.07 11.69 -25.19
CA GLU A 26 9.03 12.64 -25.78
C GLU A 26 9.98 11.90 -26.70
N ILE A 27 10.15 12.45 -27.92
CA ILE A 27 11.10 11.96 -28.92
C ILE A 27 12.23 12.98 -28.98
N ASP A 28 13.48 12.52 -28.82
CA ASP A 28 14.64 13.40 -28.94
C ASP A 28 14.91 13.77 -30.41
N SER A 29 15.86 14.71 -30.61
CA SER A 29 16.22 15.22 -31.93
C SER A 29 16.94 14.17 -32.84
N THR A 30 17.25 12.99 -32.35
CA THR A 30 17.87 11.87 -33.09
C THR A 30 16.84 10.81 -33.51
N GLY A 31 15.57 10.94 -33.07
CA GLY A 31 14.50 9.97 -33.39
C GLY A 31 14.58 8.69 -32.56
N GLU A 32 15.46 8.61 -31.58
CA GLU A 32 15.48 7.54 -30.61
C GLU A 32 14.40 7.81 -29.54
N ARG A 33 13.65 6.76 -29.25
CA ARG A 33 12.66 6.77 -28.19
C ARG A 33 13.41 6.89 -26.86
N ILE A 34 13.38 8.08 -26.26
CA ILE A 34 13.78 8.18 -24.87
C ILE A 34 12.68 7.47 -24.07
N GLU A 35 12.89 6.21 -23.77
CA GLU A 35 12.19 5.60 -22.65
C GLU A 35 12.70 6.25 -21.39
N SER A 36 12.16 7.44 -21.10
CA SER A 36 12.07 7.90 -19.73
C SER A 36 11.16 6.87 -19.08
N ALA A 37 11.73 5.80 -18.58
CA ALA A 37 11.08 4.94 -17.62
C ALA A 37 10.90 5.83 -16.36
N ASN A 38 9.84 6.64 -16.38
CA ASN A 38 9.15 6.97 -15.15
C ASN A 38 8.60 5.63 -14.69
N ASP A 39 9.43 4.85 -13.99
CA ASP A 39 8.98 3.69 -13.26
C ASP A 39 7.90 4.21 -12.30
N THR A 40 6.65 4.03 -12.71
CA THR A 40 5.52 4.45 -11.89
C THR A 40 5.59 3.66 -10.59
N PHE A 41 5.54 4.36 -9.46
CA PHE A 41 5.51 3.69 -8.16
C PHE A 41 4.28 2.78 -8.06
N THR A 42 4.50 1.49 -7.95
CA THR A 42 3.45 0.46 -7.94
C THR A 42 3.95 -0.84 -7.31
N SER A 43 3.07 -1.84 -7.22
CA SER A 43 3.41 -3.21 -6.81
C SER A 43 3.73 -4.06 -8.03
N ALA A 44 4.87 -4.75 -8.02
CA ALA A 44 5.17 -5.85 -8.94
C ALA A 44 4.54 -7.16 -8.45
N LEU A 45 4.43 -7.32 -7.13
CA LEU A 45 3.83 -8.48 -6.48
C LEU A 45 3.23 -8.05 -5.14
N ASP A 46 2.02 -8.51 -4.85
CA ASP A 46 1.38 -8.35 -3.55
C ASP A 46 0.50 -9.56 -3.24
N LEU A 47 0.73 -10.19 -2.07
CA LEU A 47 0.01 -11.39 -1.65
C LEU A 47 0.05 -11.56 -0.12
N PHE A 48 -0.86 -12.37 0.41
CA PHE A 48 -0.79 -12.78 1.80
C PHE A 48 0.26 -13.87 1.98
N VAL A 49 0.96 -13.83 3.11
CA VAL A 49 2.06 -14.76 3.41
C VAL A 49 1.96 -15.33 4.82
N VAL A 50 2.56 -16.50 5.01
CA VAL A 50 2.78 -17.07 6.34
C VAL A 50 3.90 -16.26 7.03
N PRO A 51 3.63 -15.61 8.18
CA PRO A 51 4.55 -14.61 8.78
C PRO A 51 5.98 -15.08 8.96
N GLU A 52 6.17 -16.31 9.47
CA GLU A 52 7.47 -16.88 9.85
C GLU A 52 8.34 -17.26 8.64
N THR A 53 7.76 -17.26 7.44
CA THR A 53 8.46 -17.69 6.21
C THR A 53 9.08 -16.54 5.44
N VAL A 54 8.79 -15.28 5.82
CA VAL A 54 9.34 -14.11 5.14
C VAL A 54 10.82 -13.95 5.47
N GLY A 55 11.67 -14.30 4.51
CA GLY A 55 13.13 -14.21 4.62
C GLY A 55 13.76 -13.04 3.88
N GLY A 56 12.98 -12.25 3.12
CA GLY A 56 13.42 -11.13 2.31
C GLY A 56 12.73 -11.08 0.95
N TYR A 57 13.32 -10.33 0.00
CA TYR A 57 12.82 -10.21 -1.36
C TYR A 57 12.76 -11.59 -2.05
N GLY A 58 11.58 -11.96 -2.57
CA GLY A 58 11.36 -13.26 -3.24
C GLY A 58 11.37 -14.48 -2.32
N VAL A 59 11.42 -14.32 -0.98
CA VAL A 59 11.50 -15.45 -0.04
C VAL A 59 10.32 -15.40 0.93
N TYR A 60 9.29 -16.20 0.64
CA TYR A 60 8.05 -16.28 1.42
C TYR A 60 7.30 -17.58 1.08
N GLU A 61 6.31 -17.93 1.90
CA GLU A 61 5.28 -18.92 1.61
C GLU A 61 3.92 -18.20 1.52
N GLU A 62 3.16 -18.46 0.45
CA GLU A 62 1.86 -17.85 0.24
C GLU A 62 0.85 -18.34 1.29
N HIS A 63 0.05 -17.43 1.82
CA HIS A 63 -1.09 -17.72 2.67
C HIS A 63 -2.39 -17.52 1.88
N PRO A 64 -3.38 -18.42 1.99
CA PRO A 64 -4.69 -18.20 1.38
C PRO A 64 -5.37 -16.96 1.97
N SER A 65 -6.38 -16.43 1.29
CA SER A 65 -7.16 -15.29 1.78
C SER A 65 -8.17 -15.63 2.89
N THR A 66 -8.05 -16.83 3.48
CA THR A 66 -8.89 -17.31 4.57
C THR A 66 -8.08 -17.40 5.84
N PHE A 67 -8.55 -16.77 6.91
CA PHE A 67 -7.85 -16.65 8.19
C PHE A 67 -8.75 -17.10 9.33
N SER A 68 -8.14 -17.57 10.42
CA SER A 68 -8.85 -17.86 11.66
C SER A 68 -9.12 -16.59 12.48
N PRO A 69 -10.16 -16.53 13.31
CA PRO A 69 -10.35 -15.42 14.23
C PRO A 69 -9.13 -15.23 15.15
N GLY A 70 -8.55 -14.04 15.14
CA GLY A 70 -7.35 -13.71 15.93
C GLY A 70 -6.01 -14.02 15.25
N GLU A 71 -6.02 -14.59 14.06
CA GLU A 71 -4.83 -14.82 13.26
C GLU A 71 -4.31 -13.51 12.66
N ASP A 72 -2.99 -13.34 12.61
CA ASP A 72 -2.37 -12.19 11.98
C ASP A 72 -2.54 -12.24 10.45
N ILE A 73 -3.00 -11.13 9.86
CA ILE A 73 -3.11 -10.97 8.41
C ILE A 73 -1.86 -10.25 7.93
N VAL A 74 -0.99 -10.95 7.21
CA VAL A 74 0.29 -10.40 6.75
C VAL A 74 0.29 -10.23 5.24
N LEU A 75 0.40 -8.96 4.79
CA LEU A 75 0.58 -8.60 3.39
C LEU A 75 2.08 -8.43 3.09
N TYR A 76 2.56 -9.16 2.09
CA TYR A 76 3.89 -9.02 1.50
C TYR A 76 3.75 -8.26 0.18
N VAL A 77 4.64 -7.28 -0.05
CA VAL A 77 4.63 -6.43 -1.26
C VAL A 77 6.04 -6.27 -1.79
N GLU A 78 6.21 -6.41 -3.10
CA GLU A 78 7.43 -6.04 -3.82
C GLU A 78 7.17 -4.74 -4.61
N PRO A 79 7.53 -3.57 -4.05
CA PRO A 79 7.32 -2.30 -4.73
C PRO A 79 8.34 -2.08 -5.84
N VAL A 80 7.93 -1.40 -6.90
CA VAL A 80 8.80 -0.92 -7.99
C VAL A 80 8.56 0.56 -8.24
N GLY A 81 9.53 1.24 -8.86
CA GLY A 81 9.43 2.67 -9.18
C GLY A 81 9.50 3.60 -7.98
N PHE A 82 9.97 3.13 -6.84
CA PHE A 82 10.16 3.94 -5.64
C PHE A 82 11.42 4.81 -5.71
N SER A 83 11.47 5.84 -4.90
CA SER A 83 12.54 6.82 -4.87
C SER A 83 13.71 6.43 -3.95
N HIS A 84 14.84 7.08 -4.19
CA HIS A 84 16.05 6.95 -3.40
C HIS A 84 16.54 8.36 -3.04
N GLU A 85 16.26 8.82 -1.82
CA GLU A 85 16.72 10.12 -1.35
C GLU A 85 18.19 10.06 -0.96
N PRO A 86 19.08 10.87 -1.57
CA PRO A 86 20.48 10.93 -1.18
C PRO A 86 20.63 11.61 0.19
N VAL A 87 21.17 10.87 1.16
CA VAL A 87 21.47 11.38 2.51
C VAL A 87 22.97 11.32 2.76
N ARG A 88 23.51 12.32 3.48
CA ARG A 88 24.93 12.34 3.84
C ARG A 88 25.14 11.59 5.16
N ALA A 89 26.03 10.59 5.13
CA ALA A 89 26.50 9.99 6.35
C ALA A 89 27.31 11.02 7.18
N THR A 90 27.04 11.08 8.48
CA THR A 90 27.85 11.86 9.44
C THR A 90 29.16 11.17 9.81
N LEU A 91 29.53 10.10 9.07
CA LEU A 91 30.74 9.31 9.27
C LEU A 91 31.97 9.94 8.59
N PRO A 92 33.20 9.64 9.06
CA PRO A 92 34.41 10.06 8.38
C PRO A 92 34.46 9.50 6.96
N GLY A 93 34.42 10.35 5.94
CA GLY A 93 34.46 9.95 4.54
C GLY A 93 33.42 10.68 3.66
N ASN A 94 32.42 11.31 4.26
CA ASN A 94 31.41 12.10 3.54
C ASN A 94 30.68 11.31 2.44
N GLU A 95 30.44 10.01 2.66
CA GLU A 95 29.80 9.11 1.71
C GLU A 95 28.32 9.48 1.54
N THR A 96 27.83 9.36 0.30
CA THR A 96 26.41 9.48 0.00
C THR A 96 25.76 8.13 0.23
N LEU A 97 24.72 8.11 1.07
CA LEU A 97 23.83 6.98 1.26
C LEU A 97 22.48 7.28 0.61
N TYR A 98 21.69 6.27 0.41
CA TYR A 98 20.34 6.37 -0.18
C TYR A 98 19.31 5.90 0.83
N LEU A 99 18.36 6.79 1.13
CA LEU A 99 17.21 6.51 1.99
C LEU A 99 16.02 6.09 1.13
N MET A 100 15.40 4.99 1.49
CA MET A 100 14.08 4.55 1.05
C MET A 100 13.20 4.49 2.29
N ASN A 101 12.04 5.13 2.28
CA ASN A 101 11.15 5.23 3.44
C ASN A 101 9.69 5.06 3.00
N PHE A 102 8.98 4.13 3.64
CA PHE A 102 7.62 3.78 3.29
C PHE A 102 6.71 3.78 4.50
N THR A 103 5.52 4.34 4.29
CA THR A 103 4.40 4.23 5.23
C THR A 103 3.19 3.62 4.53
N ALA A 104 2.16 3.27 5.28
CA ALA A 104 0.88 2.83 4.71
C ALA A 104 -0.32 3.35 5.50
N ASP A 105 -1.40 3.59 4.77
CA ASP A 105 -2.74 3.62 5.33
C ASP A 105 -3.43 2.29 5.08
N VAL A 106 -4.26 1.86 6.02
CA VAL A 106 -5.06 0.64 5.87
C VAL A 106 -6.50 0.95 6.24
N VAL A 107 -7.43 0.60 5.35
CA VAL A 107 -8.86 0.68 5.60
C VAL A 107 -9.45 -0.72 5.57
N ILE A 108 -10.19 -1.07 6.62
CA ILE A 108 -10.90 -2.35 6.76
C ILE A 108 -12.39 -2.06 6.62
N SER A 109 -13.05 -2.75 5.69
CA SER A 109 -14.49 -2.59 5.44
C SER A 109 -15.17 -3.94 5.27
N ASP A 110 -16.50 -3.95 5.43
CA ASP A 110 -17.34 -5.06 5.02
C ASP A 110 -17.52 -5.10 3.48
N THR A 111 -18.22 -6.12 2.98
CA THR A 111 -18.45 -6.31 1.54
C THR A 111 -19.39 -5.29 0.92
N VAL A 112 -20.17 -4.55 1.72
CA VAL A 112 -21.06 -3.48 1.25
C VAL A 112 -20.41 -2.10 1.33
N GLY A 113 -19.16 -2.04 1.87
CA GLY A 113 -18.35 -0.83 1.88
C GLY A 113 -18.45 -0.01 3.17
N ASN A 114 -19.07 -0.52 4.24
CA ASN A 114 -19.00 0.16 5.53
C ASN A 114 -17.60 0.01 6.13
N VAL A 115 -16.98 1.12 6.47
CA VAL A 115 -15.67 1.13 7.14
C VAL A 115 -15.83 0.65 8.58
N LEU A 116 -15.09 -0.38 8.94
CA LEU A 116 -15.09 -1.00 10.27
C LEU A 116 -13.92 -0.52 11.12
N GLY A 117 -12.82 -0.12 10.49
CA GLY A 117 -11.62 0.38 11.15
C GLY A 117 -10.53 0.69 10.14
N GLY A 118 -9.36 1.09 10.66
CA GLY A 118 -8.21 1.36 9.84
C GLY A 118 -7.07 2.00 10.63
N PHE A 119 -5.97 2.23 9.93
CA PHE A 119 -4.77 2.86 10.44
C PHE A 119 -4.29 3.87 9.42
N GLN A 120 -3.63 4.92 9.86
CA GLN A 120 -3.00 5.92 9.01
C GLN A 120 -1.53 6.09 9.41
N ASP A 121 -0.70 6.45 8.43
CA ASP A 121 0.72 6.74 8.62
C ASP A 121 1.50 5.62 9.34
N LEU A 122 1.12 4.34 9.08
CA LEU A 122 1.85 3.20 9.63
C LEU A 122 3.27 3.17 9.06
N PRO A 123 4.33 3.27 9.88
CA PRO A 123 5.68 3.08 9.39
C PRO A 123 5.88 1.61 9.01
N ILE A 124 6.24 1.36 7.74
CA ILE A 124 6.47 0.00 7.25
C ILE A 124 7.95 -0.33 7.23
N SER A 125 8.75 0.50 6.55
CA SER A 125 10.16 0.22 6.32
C SER A 125 10.95 1.51 6.10
N GLN A 126 12.11 1.60 6.75
CA GLN A 126 13.10 2.62 6.49
C GLN A 126 14.45 1.95 6.25
N ILE A 127 14.96 2.08 5.03
CA ILE A 127 16.20 1.44 4.60
C ILE A 127 17.20 2.52 4.21
N VAL A 128 18.41 2.44 4.76
CA VAL A 128 19.55 3.28 4.35
C VAL A 128 20.62 2.37 3.77
N SER A 129 21.05 2.64 2.54
CA SER A 129 21.97 1.78 1.81
C SER A 129 23.04 2.59 1.08
N HIS A 130 24.23 1.98 0.84
CA HIS A 130 25.26 2.53 -0.03
C HIS A 130 24.86 2.52 -1.51
N HIS A 131 23.86 1.71 -1.87
CA HIS A 131 23.40 1.54 -3.24
C HIS A 131 21.91 1.84 -3.36
N GLN A 132 21.47 2.21 -4.56
CA GLN A 132 20.06 2.31 -4.92
C GLN A 132 19.52 0.90 -5.14
N ASN A 133 19.08 0.25 -4.05
CA ASN A 133 18.50 -1.09 -4.10
C ASN A 133 17.17 -1.04 -4.87
N LYS A 134 17.00 -1.97 -5.79
CA LYS A 134 15.75 -2.13 -6.56
C LYS A 134 14.92 -3.32 -6.08
N GLU A 135 15.54 -4.24 -5.37
CA GLU A 135 14.93 -5.47 -4.86
C GLU A 135 14.73 -5.31 -3.35
N ILE A 136 13.55 -4.86 -2.96
CA ILE A 136 13.12 -4.72 -1.57
C ILE A 136 11.73 -5.31 -1.42
N ASN A 137 11.39 -5.72 -0.21
CA ASN A 137 10.05 -6.12 0.16
C ASN A 137 9.52 -5.28 1.32
N LEU A 138 8.22 -5.07 1.33
CA LEU A 138 7.48 -4.47 2.43
C LEU A 138 6.61 -5.55 3.07
N VAL A 139 6.47 -5.50 4.40
CA VAL A 139 5.63 -6.43 5.16
C VAL A 139 4.71 -5.61 6.04
N ILE A 140 3.41 -5.80 5.89
CA ILE A 140 2.39 -5.10 6.65
C ILE A 140 1.58 -6.14 7.42
N THR A 141 1.67 -6.09 8.76
CA THR A 141 0.98 -7.02 9.65
C THR A 141 -0.21 -6.35 10.31
N LEU A 142 -1.38 -6.92 10.13
CA LEU A 142 -2.60 -6.55 10.84
C LEU A 142 -2.85 -7.57 11.95
N SER A 143 -2.43 -7.23 13.16
CA SER A 143 -2.68 -8.07 14.34
C SER A 143 -4.05 -7.75 14.94
N GLN A 144 -4.81 -8.78 15.23
CA GLN A 144 -6.14 -8.68 15.80
C GLN A 144 -6.07 -8.65 17.33
N SER A 145 -6.05 -7.46 17.94
CA SER A 145 -6.13 -7.32 19.41
C SER A 145 -7.45 -7.85 20.00
N ALA A 146 -8.51 -7.82 19.19
CA ALA A 146 -9.76 -8.55 19.40
C ALA A 146 -10.07 -9.27 18.08
N PRO A 147 -10.40 -10.59 18.11
CA PRO A 147 -10.68 -11.33 16.89
C PRO A 147 -11.76 -10.68 16.06
N PHE A 148 -11.56 -10.57 14.76
CA PHE A 148 -12.62 -10.15 13.85
C PHE A 148 -13.73 -11.21 13.86
N PRO A 149 -15.00 -10.81 13.82
CA PRO A 149 -16.10 -11.72 13.59
C PRO A 149 -15.93 -12.52 12.30
N GLU A 150 -16.50 -13.72 12.24
CA GLU A 150 -16.55 -14.49 11.00
C GLU A 150 -17.27 -13.71 9.90
N GLY A 151 -16.72 -13.74 8.69
CA GLY A 151 -17.27 -13.03 7.54
C GLY A 151 -16.22 -12.63 6.52
N ASP A 152 -16.70 -11.96 5.48
CA ASP A 152 -15.88 -11.44 4.40
C ASP A 152 -15.55 -9.96 4.62
N TYR A 153 -14.29 -9.62 4.43
CA TYR A 153 -13.72 -8.30 4.60
C TYR A 153 -13.01 -7.82 3.34
N ARG A 154 -12.95 -6.52 3.18
CA ARG A 154 -12.12 -5.85 2.18
C ARG A 154 -11.08 -5.03 2.91
N LEU A 155 -9.82 -5.25 2.53
CA LEU A 155 -8.66 -4.53 3.02
C LEU A 155 -8.14 -3.65 1.89
N LEU A 156 -8.09 -2.35 2.10
CA LEU A 156 -7.48 -1.39 1.18
C LEU A 156 -6.22 -0.84 1.84
N TYR A 157 -5.08 -1.05 1.19
CA TYR A 157 -3.79 -0.54 1.61
C TYR A 157 -3.39 0.57 0.64
N THR A 158 -3.04 1.74 1.16
CA THR A 158 -2.39 2.81 0.39
C THR A 158 -0.94 2.87 0.83
N ILE A 159 -0.02 2.56 -0.06
CA ILE A 159 1.42 2.56 0.21
C ILE A 159 1.99 3.90 -0.23
N HIS A 160 2.77 4.53 0.64
CA HIS A 160 3.41 5.82 0.41
C HIS A 160 4.92 5.64 0.28
N ASP A 161 5.49 6.21 -0.77
CA ASP A 161 6.93 6.46 -0.92
C ASP A 161 7.22 7.86 -0.38
N GLU A 162 7.61 7.95 0.88
CA GLU A 162 7.76 9.21 1.60
C GLU A 162 8.70 10.22 0.91
N PRO A 163 9.87 9.80 0.38
CA PRO A 163 10.77 10.73 -0.29
C PRO A 163 10.20 11.38 -1.56
N SER A 164 9.37 10.68 -2.34
CA SER A 164 8.75 11.25 -3.55
C SER A 164 7.35 11.80 -3.33
N GLY A 165 6.65 11.34 -2.28
CA GLY A 165 5.24 11.60 -2.05
C GLY A 165 4.30 10.83 -2.99
N ASN A 166 4.82 9.87 -3.76
CA ASN A 166 4.01 9.02 -4.62
C ASN A 166 3.32 7.92 -3.80
N THR A 167 2.15 7.48 -4.29
CA THR A 167 1.37 6.43 -3.63
C THR A 167 0.81 5.44 -4.64
N PHE A 168 0.51 4.22 -4.17
CA PHE A 168 -0.35 3.28 -4.90
C PHE A 168 -1.26 2.51 -3.94
N GLU A 169 -2.32 1.91 -4.47
CA GLU A 169 -3.30 1.17 -3.69
C GLU A 169 -3.27 -0.32 -4.01
N ILE A 170 -3.47 -1.13 -2.96
CA ILE A 170 -3.66 -2.58 -3.04
C ILE A 170 -4.99 -2.91 -2.37
N ALA A 171 -5.91 -3.55 -3.10
CA ALA A 171 -7.17 -4.04 -2.56
C ALA A 171 -7.13 -5.56 -2.42
N LYS A 172 -7.40 -6.08 -1.21
CA LYS A 172 -7.46 -7.51 -0.92
C LYS A 172 -8.81 -7.88 -0.32
N ALA A 173 -9.27 -9.08 -0.64
CA ALA A 173 -10.35 -9.73 0.09
C ALA A 173 -9.76 -10.65 1.16
N ALA A 174 -10.36 -10.67 2.35
CA ALA A 174 -10.02 -11.60 3.43
C ALA A 174 -11.31 -12.23 3.96
N ASN A 175 -11.31 -13.53 4.16
CA ASN A 175 -12.39 -14.26 4.79
C ASN A 175 -11.95 -14.74 6.17
N ILE A 176 -12.71 -14.40 7.21
CA ILE A 176 -12.47 -14.88 8.58
C ILE A 176 -13.43 -16.00 8.85
N THR A 177 -12.93 -17.18 9.17
CA THR A 177 -13.75 -18.34 9.48
C THR A 177 -13.07 -19.26 10.50
N SER A 178 -13.86 -19.78 11.46
CA SER A 178 -13.38 -20.86 12.31
C SER A 178 -13.39 -22.15 11.49
N GLU A 179 -12.26 -22.84 11.38
CA GLU A 179 -12.30 -24.21 10.90
C GLU A 179 -13.15 -25.03 11.88
N ASN A 180 -14.30 -25.47 11.42
CA ASN A 180 -15.06 -26.50 12.11
C ASN A 180 -14.28 -27.82 11.92
N GLY A 181 -13.46 -28.17 12.93
CA GLY A 181 -12.73 -29.43 13.02
C GLY A 181 -13.64 -30.67 13.00
#